data_f2bdd345434c0d1460b9b1027f7550e8
#
_entry.id   f2bdd345434c0d1460b9b1027f7550e8
#
_cell.length_a   1.000
_cell.length_b   1.000
_cell.length_c   1.000
_cell.angle_alpha   90.00
_cell.angle_beta   90.00
_cell.angle_gamma   90.00
#
_symmetry.space_group_name_H-M   'P 1'
#
loop_
_entity.id
_entity.type
_entity.pdbx_description
1 polymer ?
#
loop_
_entity_poly.entity_id
_entity_poly.type
_entity_poly.pdbx_seq_one_letter_code
_entity_poly.pdbx_strand_id
1 'polypeptide(L)'
;MVGMAVTTSSICVGARCVWVEAGVGAVATQNLTDPRLGSLGLDLLRKGYSAGAAVAEMVKAGAYPEHRQLGVITCDGHTAAHTGEKVFQANNEYLGENVVAIGNL
;
A
#
# COMPACT_ATOMS: atom_id res chain seq x y z
N MET A 1 11.91 13.01 -3.13
CA MET A 1 10.92 12.73 -4.20
C MET A 1 10.37 11.33 -4.00
N VAL A 2 9.08 11.15 -4.14
CA VAL A 2 8.41 9.84 -4.07
C VAL A 2 7.53 9.68 -5.29
N GLY A 3 7.37 8.45 -5.76
CA GLY A 3 6.50 8.15 -6.89
C GLY A 3 6.05 6.70 -6.83
N MET A 4 5.09 6.36 -7.69
CA MET A 4 4.66 4.97 -7.82
C MET A 4 4.15 4.67 -9.22
N ALA A 5 4.12 3.38 -9.52
CA ALA A 5 3.59 2.86 -10.78
C ALA A 5 2.72 1.64 -10.48
N VAL A 6 1.74 1.40 -11.31
CA VAL A 6 0.85 0.23 -11.23
C VAL A 6 0.61 -0.32 -12.64
N THR A 7 0.55 -1.64 -12.74
CA THR A 7 0.11 -2.33 -13.95
C THR A 7 -0.82 -3.47 -13.56
N THR A 8 -1.83 -3.75 -14.39
CA THR A 8 -2.86 -4.74 -14.08
C THR A 8 -3.70 -5.05 -15.32
N SER A 9 -4.42 -6.18 -15.27
CA SER A 9 -5.46 -6.51 -16.25
C SER A 9 -6.82 -5.86 -15.93
N SER A 10 -6.98 -5.25 -14.73
CA SER A 10 -8.23 -4.57 -14.33
C SER A 10 -8.24 -3.13 -14.85
N ILE A 11 -9.44 -2.60 -15.08
CA ILE A 11 -9.62 -1.22 -15.52
C ILE A 11 -9.61 -0.24 -14.35
N CYS A 12 -9.19 1.01 -14.62
CA CYS A 12 -9.29 2.16 -13.69
C CYS A 12 -8.53 1.99 -12.36
N VAL A 13 -7.46 1.20 -12.32
CA VAL A 13 -6.70 0.98 -11.08
C VAL A 13 -5.98 2.22 -10.57
N GLY A 14 -5.58 3.14 -11.44
CA GLY A 14 -4.96 4.40 -11.04
C GLY A 14 -5.85 5.27 -10.15
N ALA A 15 -7.17 5.10 -10.23
CA ALA A 15 -8.12 5.86 -9.42
C ALA A 15 -8.39 5.25 -8.03
N ARG A 16 -7.91 4.03 -7.75
CA ARG A 16 -8.28 3.32 -6.51
C ARG A 16 -7.15 2.53 -5.84
N CYS A 17 -6.04 2.33 -6.52
CA CYS A 17 -4.95 1.50 -6.01
C CYS A 17 -3.73 2.30 -5.58
N VAL A 18 -3.58 3.53 -6.06
CA VAL A 18 -2.35 4.31 -5.91
C VAL A 18 -2.62 5.69 -5.30
N TRP A 19 -1.84 6.02 -4.27
CA TRP A 19 -1.99 7.25 -3.48
C TRP A 19 -0.61 7.82 -3.21
N VAL A 20 -0.35 9.04 -3.68
CA VAL A 20 0.96 9.69 -3.55
C VAL A 20 0.78 11.12 -3.07
N GLU A 21 1.60 11.54 -2.13
CA GLU A 21 1.64 12.93 -1.67
C GLU A 21 3.09 13.38 -1.48
N ALA A 22 3.44 14.49 -2.10
CA ALA A 22 4.77 15.07 -2.01
C ALA A 22 5.13 15.42 -0.55
N GLY A 23 6.32 15.04 -0.12
CA GLY A 23 6.78 15.29 1.24
C GLY A 23 6.19 14.35 2.30
N VAL A 24 5.29 13.46 1.92
CA VAL A 24 4.62 12.53 2.83
C VAL A 24 4.99 11.08 2.51
N GLY A 25 4.64 10.60 1.31
CA GLY A 25 4.93 9.24 0.93
C GLY A 25 3.97 8.71 -0.14
N ALA A 26 3.95 7.39 -0.28
CA ALA A 26 3.05 6.71 -1.21
C ALA A 26 2.44 5.47 -0.55
N VAL A 27 1.21 5.17 -0.94
CA VAL A 27 0.42 4.05 -0.42
C VAL A 27 -0.20 3.31 -1.59
N ALA A 28 -0.07 1.98 -1.59
CA ALA A 28 -0.75 1.10 -2.53
C ALA A 28 -1.74 0.21 -1.80
N THR A 29 -2.92 0.02 -2.38
CA THR A 29 -3.91 -0.94 -1.90
C THR A 29 -4.43 -1.72 -3.11
N GLN A 30 -4.41 -3.04 -3.04
CA GLN A 30 -4.82 -3.91 -4.14
C GLN A 30 -5.38 -5.25 -3.68
N ASN A 31 -5.71 -6.10 -4.64
CA ASN A 31 -6.50 -7.32 -4.53
C ASN A 31 -7.95 -6.95 -4.19
N LEU A 32 -8.47 -7.23 -3.02
CA LEU A 32 -9.75 -6.68 -2.58
C LEU A 32 -9.55 -5.21 -2.18
N THR A 33 -9.66 -4.31 -3.16
CA THR A 33 -9.27 -2.90 -2.99
C THR A 33 -10.30 -2.10 -2.18
N ASP A 34 -9.81 -1.37 -1.19
CA ASP A 34 -10.59 -0.34 -0.47
C ASP A 34 -9.86 1.00 -0.59
N PRO A 35 -10.35 1.92 -1.43
CA PRO A 35 -9.71 3.22 -1.61
C PRO A 35 -9.57 4.05 -0.33
N ARG A 36 -10.43 3.84 0.67
CA ARG A 36 -10.34 4.54 1.95
C ARG A 36 -9.04 4.23 2.69
N LEU A 37 -8.46 3.05 2.48
CA LEU A 37 -7.17 2.69 3.07
C LEU A 37 -6.02 3.51 2.49
N GLY A 38 -6.10 3.90 1.23
CA GLY A 38 -5.10 4.78 0.60
C GLY A 38 -5.04 6.15 1.27
N SER A 39 -6.18 6.82 1.42
CA SER A 39 -6.23 8.12 2.11
C SER A 39 -5.89 7.99 3.59
N LEU A 40 -6.34 6.93 4.26
CA LEU A 40 -5.95 6.65 5.65
C LEU A 40 -4.44 6.51 5.80
N GLY A 41 -3.80 5.74 4.91
CA GLY A 41 -2.36 5.56 4.93
C GLY A 41 -1.59 6.88 4.81
N LEU A 42 -2.00 7.75 3.89
CA LEU A 42 -1.39 9.08 3.77
C LEU A 42 -1.64 9.94 5.02
N ASP A 43 -2.84 9.91 5.60
CA ASP A 43 -3.15 10.63 6.84
C ASP A 43 -2.25 10.18 7.99
N LEU A 44 -2.03 8.89 8.14
CA LEU A 44 -1.16 8.32 9.17
C LEU A 44 0.29 8.78 8.97
N LEU A 45 0.79 8.75 7.74
CA LEU A 45 2.14 9.24 7.43
C LEU A 45 2.29 10.73 7.72
N ARG A 46 1.29 11.56 7.39
CA ARG A 46 1.30 13.01 7.74
C ARG A 46 1.38 13.24 9.24
N LYS A 47 0.78 12.35 10.05
CA LYS A 47 0.82 12.39 11.51
C LYS A 47 2.13 11.89 12.10
N GLY A 48 3.07 11.44 11.27
CA GLY A 48 4.38 10.97 11.69
C GLY A 48 4.45 9.47 12.00
N TYR A 49 3.47 8.67 11.63
CA TYR A 49 3.54 7.21 11.76
C TYR A 49 4.65 6.66 10.88
N SER A 50 5.38 5.66 11.38
CA SER A 50 6.30 4.88 10.56
C SER A 50 5.53 4.10 9.48
N ALA A 51 6.24 3.66 8.43
CA ALA A 51 5.62 2.82 7.40
C ALA A 51 4.97 1.56 7.99
N GLY A 52 5.66 0.88 8.90
CA GLY A 52 5.14 -0.31 9.56
C GLY A 52 3.92 -0.04 10.44
N ALA A 53 3.93 1.05 11.21
CA ALA A 53 2.79 1.44 12.04
C ALA A 53 1.59 1.85 11.17
N ALA A 54 1.81 2.54 10.06
CA ALA A 54 0.77 2.90 9.12
C ALA A 54 0.11 1.66 8.51
N VAL A 55 0.89 0.69 8.04
CA VAL A 55 0.37 -0.58 7.52
C VAL A 55 -0.45 -1.32 8.59
N ALA A 56 0.03 -1.39 9.83
CA ALA A 56 -0.69 -2.05 10.93
C ALA A 56 -2.06 -1.40 11.19
N GLU A 57 -2.14 -0.09 11.19
CA GLU A 57 -3.41 0.63 11.36
C GLU A 57 -4.35 0.46 10.14
N MET A 58 -3.81 0.44 8.93
CA MET A 58 -4.60 0.16 7.72
C MET A 58 -5.21 -1.25 7.77
N VAL A 59 -4.46 -2.24 8.22
CA VAL A 59 -4.94 -3.63 8.39
C VAL A 59 -6.08 -3.69 9.40
N LYS A 60 -5.96 -2.97 10.53
CA LYS A 60 -7.03 -2.91 11.54
C LYS A 60 -8.29 -2.21 11.04
N ALA A 61 -8.13 -1.14 10.27
CA ALA A 61 -9.24 -0.32 9.80
C ALA A 61 -10.01 -0.97 8.66
N GLY A 62 -9.36 -1.79 7.84
CA GLY A 62 -9.97 -2.45 6.69
C GLY A 62 -10.72 -3.72 7.08
N ALA A 63 -11.88 -3.96 6.44
CA ALA A 63 -12.53 -5.25 6.51
C ALA A 63 -11.77 -6.29 5.65
N TYR A 64 -11.81 -7.55 6.04
CA TYR A 64 -11.21 -8.67 5.30
C TYR A 64 -9.72 -8.49 5.00
N PRO A 65 -8.86 -8.24 6.02
CA PRO A 65 -7.44 -8.01 5.81
C PRO A 65 -6.73 -9.20 5.14
N GLU A 66 -7.26 -10.40 5.31
CA GLU A 66 -6.75 -11.62 4.66
C GLU A 66 -6.82 -11.60 3.14
N HIS A 67 -7.67 -10.75 2.55
CA HIS A 67 -7.82 -10.58 1.10
C HIS A 67 -7.08 -9.34 0.55
N ARG A 68 -6.38 -8.57 1.39
CA ARG A 68 -5.77 -7.32 0.98
C ARG A 68 -4.27 -7.44 0.80
N GLN A 69 -3.76 -6.66 -0.14
CA GLN A 69 -2.33 -6.45 -0.28
C GLN A 69 -2.06 -4.95 -0.24
N LEU A 70 -1.21 -4.53 0.70
CA LEU A 70 -0.93 -3.13 1.00
C LEU A 70 0.58 -2.88 0.92
N GLY A 71 0.97 -1.71 0.41
CA GLY A 71 2.35 -1.27 0.41
C GLY A 71 2.44 0.19 0.80
N VAL A 72 3.44 0.55 1.59
CA VAL A 72 3.67 1.92 2.05
C VAL A 72 5.14 2.27 1.94
N ILE A 73 5.43 3.46 1.44
CA ILE A 73 6.75 4.06 1.48
C ILE A 73 6.65 5.49 2.00
N THR A 74 7.50 5.85 2.95
CA THR A 74 7.60 7.23 3.45
C THR A 74 8.45 8.08 2.52
N CYS A 75 8.37 9.40 2.64
CA CYS A 75 9.16 10.32 1.79
C CYS A 75 10.68 10.18 2.00
N ASP A 76 11.12 9.65 3.14
CA ASP A 76 12.53 9.34 3.45
C ASP A 76 12.92 7.89 3.14
N GLY A 77 12.04 7.13 2.49
CA GLY A 77 12.36 5.83 1.89
C GLY A 77 12.12 4.61 2.77
N HIS A 78 11.55 4.75 3.96
CA HIS A 78 11.18 3.60 4.78
C HIS A 78 9.96 2.90 4.20
N THR A 79 9.96 1.57 4.22
CA THR A 79 8.96 0.75 3.54
C THR A 79 8.32 -0.25 4.48
N ALA A 80 7.06 -0.61 4.20
CA ALA A 80 6.36 -1.71 4.83
C ALA A 80 5.30 -2.26 3.87
N ALA A 81 4.92 -3.51 4.08
CA ALA A 81 3.88 -4.16 3.28
C ALA A 81 3.07 -5.14 4.11
N HIS A 82 1.90 -5.50 3.59
CA HIS A 82 1.04 -6.55 4.10
C HIS A 82 0.49 -7.34 2.92
N THR A 83 0.62 -8.64 2.95
CA THR A 83 -0.03 -9.56 2.01
C THR A 83 -0.88 -10.54 2.80
N GLY A 84 -2.18 -10.45 2.67
CA GLY A 84 -3.13 -11.33 3.35
C GLY A 84 -3.05 -12.76 2.82
N GLU A 85 -3.33 -13.73 3.67
CA GLU A 85 -3.21 -15.16 3.37
C GLU A 85 -4.15 -15.66 2.26
N LYS A 86 -5.22 -14.91 1.95
CA LYS A 86 -6.20 -15.20 0.90
C LYS A 86 -6.03 -14.34 -0.35
N VAL A 87 -4.95 -13.60 -0.48
CA VAL A 87 -4.55 -12.99 -1.74
C VAL A 87 -4.26 -14.12 -2.74
N PHE A 88 -4.47 -13.86 -4.05
CA PHE A 88 -4.24 -14.87 -5.09
C PHE A 88 -2.92 -15.62 -4.87
N GLN A 89 -2.92 -16.92 -5.20
CA GLN A 89 -1.78 -17.82 -4.91
C GLN A 89 -0.45 -17.33 -5.46
N ALA A 90 -0.44 -16.75 -6.66
CA ALA A 90 0.74 -16.11 -7.21
C ALA A 90 0.81 -14.67 -6.69
N ASN A 91 1.39 -14.50 -5.52
CA ASN A 91 1.63 -13.19 -4.92
C ASN A 91 3.04 -13.10 -4.35
N ASN A 92 3.53 -11.88 -4.24
CA ASN A 92 4.80 -11.60 -3.57
C ASN A 92 4.85 -10.15 -3.12
N GLU A 93 5.75 -9.88 -2.19
CA GLU A 93 6.14 -8.54 -1.80
C GLU A 93 7.66 -8.43 -1.71
N TYR A 94 8.19 -7.28 -2.08
CA TYR A 94 9.60 -6.95 -1.96
C TYR A 94 9.76 -5.64 -1.23
N LEU A 95 10.52 -5.67 -0.16
CA LEU A 95 10.91 -4.51 0.63
C LEU A 95 12.39 -4.26 0.44
N GLY A 96 12.74 -3.25 -0.34
CA GLY A 96 14.12 -2.85 -0.58
C GLY A 96 14.41 -1.48 0.02
N GLU A 97 15.65 -1.05 -0.12
CA GLU A 97 16.03 0.31 0.22
C GLU A 97 15.34 1.29 -0.73
N ASN A 98 14.53 2.18 -0.17
CA ASN A 98 13.77 3.19 -0.93
C ASN A 98 12.78 2.61 -1.97
N VAL A 99 12.40 1.35 -1.86
CA VAL A 99 11.43 0.73 -2.77
C VAL A 99 10.58 -0.31 -2.06
N VAL A 100 9.30 -0.32 -2.37
CA VAL A 100 8.38 -1.40 -2.04
C VAL A 100 7.66 -1.83 -3.31
N ALA A 101 7.61 -3.12 -3.56
CA ALA A 101 6.85 -3.70 -4.66
C ALA A 101 5.92 -4.78 -4.12
N ILE A 102 4.69 -4.77 -4.58
CA ILE A 102 3.68 -5.76 -4.22
C ILE A 102 2.98 -6.23 -5.50
N GLY A 103 2.71 -7.51 -5.59
CA GLY A 103 2.08 -8.09 -6.77
C GLY A 103 1.25 -9.32 -6.46
N ASN A 104 0.24 -9.54 -7.31
CA ASN A 104 -0.59 -10.75 -7.28
C ASN A 104 -1.14 -11.06 -8.68
N LEU A 105 -1.40 -12.35 -8.92
CA LEU A 105 -2.03 -12.88 -10.15
C LEU A 105 -3.09 -13.92 -9.82
#